data_4d3e0f28cb46dc7bd24704ede42b6723
#
_entry.id   4d3e0f28cb46dc7bd24704ede42b6723
#
_cell.length_a   1.000
_cell.length_b   1.000
_cell.length_c   1.000
_cell.angle_alpha   90.00
_cell.angle_beta   90.00
_cell.angle_gamma   90.00
#
_symmetry.space_group_name_H-M   'P 1'
#
loop_
_entity.id
_entity.type
_entity.pdbx_description
1 polymer ?
#
loop_
_entity_poly.entity_id
_entity_poly.type
_entity_poly.pdbx_seq_one_letter_code
_entity_poly.pdbx_strand_id
1 'polypeptide(L)'
;MEALFGNVLNLQWQQVVMWIIGALLIWLAIKKQMEPSLLLPMGFGAILVNLPQSGAVTQIIDGVTELGPIDVLFDSGIANELFPLLLFIGIGAMIDFTPLLSNPKLMIFGAAAQFGIFFTLCVATVLGFDVKDAASIAIIGAADGPTSIFVANFFQSNYLGAIIVVAYSYMALVPIIQPTVIRAVTTKAERCIRMSYAERPVSKTTKILFPVIITVIAGLVAPRSVALIGFLMFGNLIRECGVLEGLSETAQKDLANLITLLLGLTVSTKMQAASFLTVETLMILALGLVAFVFDTVGGVVVAKIYNIFAKTKINPMIGAAGISAFPMSARVINKMGLQEDNQNFLLMHAVGVNVSGQIASVIAGGMILTLFA
;
A
#
# COMPACT_ATOMS: atom_id res chain seq x y z
N MET A 1 -5.39 6.50 47.00
CA MET A 1 -4.24 5.80 46.42
C MET A 1 -4.69 4.79 45.37
N GLU A 2 -5.70 3.96 45.61
CA GLU A 2 -6.27 3.04 44.59
C GLU A 2 -6.74 3.76 43.31
N ALA A 3 -7.37 4.91 43.41
CA ALA A 3 -7.80 5.69 42.24
C ALA A 3 -6.65 6.21 41.37
N LEU A 4 -5.44 6.34 41.88
CA LEU A 4 -4.27 6.81 41.14
C LEU A 4 -3.43 5.64 40.59
N PHE A 5 -3.40 4.50 41.29
CA PHE A 5 -2.55 3.36 40.94
C PHE A 5 -3.34 2.14 40.44
N GLY A 6 -4.67 2.18 40.47
CA GLY A 6 -5.53 1.09 40.01
C GLY A 6 -5.25 0.65 38.56
N ASN A 7 -4.92 1.62 37.69
CA ASN A 7 -4.56 1.35 36.31
C ASN A 7 -3.27 0.55 36.16
N VAL A 8 -2.30 0.74 37.08
CA VAL A 8 -1.04 -0.01 37.05
C VAL A 8 -1.25 -1.45 37.51
N LEU A 9 -2.18 -1.66 38.45
CA LEU A 9 -2.53 -3.00 38.94
C LEU A 9 -3.35 -3.82 37.94
N ASN A 10 -4.07 -3.16 37.05
CA ASN A 10 -4.89 -3.79 36.00
C ASN A 10 -4.14 -3.98 34.67
N LEU A 11 -2.83 -3.74 34.63
CA LEU A 11 -2.02 -3.91 33.43
C LEU A 11 -1.93 -5.38 33.03
N GLN A 12 -2.36 -5.65 31.77
CA GLN A 12 -2.29 -6.97 31.18
C GLN A 12 -0.98 -7.17 30.40
N TRP A 13 -0.42 -8.37 30.40
CA TRP A 13 0.81 -8.67 29.66
C TRP A 13 0.68 -8.42 28.15
N GLN A 14 -0.53 -8.60 27.60
CA GLN A 14 -0.83 -8.33 26.20
C GLN A 14 -0.63 -6.85 25.84
N GLN A 15 -0.99 -5.95 26.74
CA GLN A 15 -0.79 -4.50 26.56
C GLN A 15 0.70 -4.16 26.52
N VAL A 16 1.52 -4.81 27.36
CA VAL A 16 2.98 -4.65 27.36
C VAL A 16 3.58 -5.13 26.04
N VAL A 17 3.09 -6.25 25.49
CA VAL A 17 3.50 -6.72 24.16
C VAL A 17 3.18 -5.68 23.09
N MET A 18 2.00 -5.07 23.14
CA MET A 18 1.63 -4.00 22.18
C MET A 18 2.49 -2.75 22.34
N TRP A 19 2.92 -2.40 23.54
CA TRP A 19 3.87 -1.31 23.75
C TRP A 19 5.24 -1.62 23.13
N ILE A 20 5.70 -2.88 23.25
CA ILE A 20 6.95 -3.32 22.59
C ILE A 20 6.80 -3.25 21.07
N ILE A 21 5.67 -3.69 20.53
CA ILE A 21 5.37 -3.57 19.09
C ILE A 21 5.35 -2.10 18.67
N GLY A 22 4.65 -1.24 19.41
CA GLY A 22 4.61 0.20 19.16
C GLY A 22 6.00 0.84 19.20
N ALA A 23 6.82 0.52 20.20
CA ALA A 23 8.19 1.00 20.32
C ALA A 23 9.07 0.50 19.16
N LEU A 24 8.87 -0.74 18.69
CA LEU A 24 9.56 -1.29 17.52
C LEU A 24 9.20 -0.51 16.24
N LEU A 25 7.91 -0.21 16.02
CA LEU A 25 7.46 0.60 14.88
C LEU A 25 8.08 1.99 14.91
N ILE A 26 8.11 2.65 16.07
CA ILE A 26 8.77 3.96 16.24
C ILE A 26 10.28 3.85 15.97
N TRP A 27 10.94 2.81 16.44
CA TRP A 27 12.36 2.57 16.19
C TRP A 27 12.64 2.35 14.70
N LEU A 28 11.81 1.57 14.00
CA LEU A 28 11.90 1.37 12.54
C LEU A 28 11.72 2.69 11.79
N ALA A 29 10.74 3.51 12.20
CA ALA A 29 10.50 4.82 11.63
C ALA A 29 11.73 5.74 11.76
N ILE A 30 12.29 5.86 12.97
CA ILE A 30 13.37 6.82 13.28
C ILE A 30 14.73 6.31 12.81
N LYS A 31 15.12 5.06 13.15
CA LYS A 31 16.46 4.53 12.88
C LYS A 31 16.63 3.96 11.48
N LYS A 32 15.58 3.37 10.94
CA LYS A 32 15.62 2.77 9.60
C LYS A 32 15.01 3.65 8.52
N GLN A 33 14.37 4.76 8.91
CA GLN A 33 13.66 5.69 8.02
C GLN A 33 12.66 4.98 7.09
N MET A 34 11.96 3.99 7.67
CA MET A 34 10.96 3.20 6.97
C MET A 34 9.59 3.87 7.17
N GLU A 35 9.08 4.49 6.12
CA GLU A 35 7.80 5.22 6.13
C GLU A 35 7.54 5.99 7.45
N PRO A 36 8.43 6.96 7.81
CA PRO A 36 8.37 7.62 9.12
C PRO A 36 7.05 8.34 9.38
N SER A 37 6.46 8.92 8.34
CA SER A 37 5.19 9.65 8.40
C SER A 37 3.99 8.77 8.78
N LEU A 38 4.11 7.45 8.60
CA LEU A 38 3.07 6.48 8.92
C LEU A 38 3.41 5.63 10.15
N LEU A 39 4.60 5.01 10.17
CA LEU A 39 4.97 4.08 11.24
C LEU A 39 5.12 4.75 12.60
N LEU A 40 5.57 6.02 12.64
CA LEU A 40 5.73 6.73 13.89
C LEU A 40 4.37 7.04 14.54
N PRO A 41 3.38 7.65 13.86
CA PRO A 41 2.04 7.83 14.42
C PRO A 41 1.35 6.52 14.78
N MET A 42 1.51 5.48 13.96
CA MET A 42 0.94 4.14 14.21
C MET A 42 1.54 3.51 15.48
N GLY A 43 2.87 3.55 15.63
CA GLY A 43 3.55 3.03 16.81
C GLY A 43 3.20 3.78 18.08
N PHE A 44 3.12 5.12 18.03
CA PHE A 44 2.69 5.94 19.14
C PHE A 44 1.22 5.68 19.49
N GLY A 45 0.36 5.62 18.48
CA GLY A 45 -1.04 5.27 18.65
C GLY A 45 -1.24 3.88 19.27
N ALA A 46 -0.47 2.87 18.83
CA ALA A 46 -0.51 1.53 19.41
C ALA A 46 -0.18 1.52 20.93
N ILE A 47 0.76 2.35 21.36
CA ILE A 47 1.03 2.53 22.79
C ILE A 47 -0.17 3.20 23.47
N LEU A 48 -0.68 4.28 22.88
CA LEU A 48 -1.74 5.10 23.44
C LEU A 48 -3.05 4.33 23.67
N VAL A 49 -3.47 3.51 22.66
CA VAL A 49 -4.72 2.75 22.75
C VAL A 49 -4.64 1.52 23.67
N ASN A 50 -3.43 1.10 24.02
CA ASN A 50 -3.18 -0.03 24.94
C ASN A 50 -2.78 0.41 26.36
N LEU A 51 -2.94 1.67 26.71
CA LEU A 51 -2.87 2.11 28.09
C LEU A 51 -4.16 1.66 28.82
N PRO A 52 -4.07 1.13 30.04
CA PRO A 52 -5.26 0.77 30.79
C PRO A 52 -6.17 1.98 31.01
N GLN A 53 -7.47 1.80 30.76
CA GLN A 53 -8.46 2.88 30.82
C GLN A 53 -8.07 4.13 30.00
N SER A 54 -7.52 3.89 28.80
CA SER A 54 -7.12 4.97 27.90
C SER A 54 -8.34 5.76 27.42
N GLY A 55 -8.49 7.01 27.84
CA GLY A 55 -9.51 7.91 27.29
C GLY A 55 -9.32 8.25 25.80
N ALA A 56 -8.29 7.69 25.15
CA ALA A 56 -8.05 7.85 23.71
C ALA A 56 -8.99 6.98 22.84
N VAL A 57 -9.47 5.86 23.38
CA VAL A 57 -10.42 4.95 22.74
C VAL A 57 -11.75 4.93 23.49
N THR A 58 -12.82 4.57 22.79
CA THR A 58 -14.16 4.46 23.35
C THR A 58 -14.19 3.38 24.42
N GLN A 59 -14.75 3.71 25.58
CA GLN A 59 -14.87 2.84 26.74
C GLN A 59 -16.21 3.04 27.44
N ILE A 60 -16.60 2.06 28.23
CA ILE A 60 -17.81 2.12 29.04
C ILE A 60 -17.36 2.35 30.49
N ILE A 61 -17.69 3.51 31.04
CA ILE A 61 -17.41 3.88 32.44
C ILE A 61 -18.75 4.05 33.16
N ASP A 62 -18.97 3.29 34.21
CA ASP A 62 -20.21 3.33 35.01
C ASP A 62 -21.51 3.16 34.18
N GLY A 63 -21.44 2.36 33.09
CA GLY A 63 -22.57 2.13 32.16
C GLY A 63 -22.80 3.26 31.15
N VAL A 64 -21.97 4.28 31.13
CA VAL A 64 -21.98 5.37 30.14
C VAL A 64 -20.90 5.11 29.08
N THR A 65 -21.24 5.22 27.81
CA THR A 65 -20.27 5.13 26.71
C THR A 65 -19.58 6.48 26.55
N GLU A 66 -18.30 6.52 26.83
CA GLU A 66 -17.44 7.67 26.56
C GLU A 66 -16.70 7.45 25.24
N LEU A 67 -16.92 8.33 24.25
CA LEU A 67 -16.31 8.26 22.94
C LEU A 67 -14.84 8.68 22.98
N GLY A 68 -13.96 7.80 22.55
CA GLY A 68 -12.54 8.11 22.41
C GLY A 68 -12.24 8.92 21.15
N PRO A 69 -11.39 9.96 21.21
CA PRO A 69 -11.09 10.82 20.07
C PRO A 69 -10.45 10.06 18.88
N ILE A 70 -9.70 8.99 19.12
CA ILE A 70 -9.09 8.21 18.03
C ILE A 70 -10.17 7.37 17.31
N ASP A 71 -11.17 6.82 18.03
CA ASP A 71 -12.29 6.12 17.41
C ASP A 71 -13.17 7.08 16.61
N VAL A 72 -13.43 8.28 17.12
CA VAL A 72 -14.14 9.33 16.35
C VAL A 72 -13.41 9.67 15.06
N LEU A 73 -12.08 9.78 15.09
CA LEU A 73 -11.27 10.00 13.89
C LEU A 73 -11.33 8.79 12.95
N PHE A 74 -11.34 7.57 13.49
CA PHE A 74 -11.47 6.34 12.69
C PHE A 74 -12.81 6.32 11.94
N ASP A 75 -13.91 6.55 12.64
CA ASP A 75 -15.24 6.54 12.05
C ASP A 75 -15.42 7.66 11.01
N SER A 76 -14.86 8.85 11.30
CA SER A 76 -14.96 10.02 10.42
C SER A 76 -14.02 9.96 9.21
N GLY A 77 -13.01 9.12 9.20
CA GLY A 77 -11.98 9.14 8.16
C GLY A 77 -11.70 7.79 7.50
N ILE A 78 -11.69 6.69 8.25
CA ILE A 78 -11.39 5.36 7.70
C ILE A 78 -12.68 4.61 7.41
N ALA A 79 -13.61 4.54 8.36
CA ALA A 79 -14.84 3.78 8.19
C ALA A 79 -15.73 4.31 7.06
N ASN A 80 -15.67 5.61 6.78
CA ASN A 80 -16.36 6.25 5.65
C ASN A 80 -15.47 6.40 4.40
N GLU A 81 -14.26 5.81 4.38
CA GLU A 81 -13.32 5.80 3.25
C GLU A 81 -12.71 7.16 2.86
N LEU A 82 -12.99 8.23 3.63
CA LEU A 82 -12.58 9.60 3.28
C LEU A 82 -11.06 9.75 3.25
N PHE A 83 -10.33 9.26 4.26
CA PHE A 83 -8.86 9.41 4.32
C PHE A 83 -8.16 8.67 3.19
N PRO A 84 -8.50 7.41 2.85
CA PRO A 84 -7.94 6.73 1.69
C PRO A 84 -8.13 7.51 0.38
N LEU A 85 -9.33 8.03 0.14
CA LEU A 85 -9.64 8.79 -1.07
C LEU A 85 -8.84 10.10 -1.14
N LEU A 86 -8.78 10.86 -0.04
CA LEU A 86 -7.99 12.09 0.00
C LEU A 86 -6.49 11.82 -0.19
N LEU A 87 -5.97 10.71 0.37
CA LEU A 87 -4.59 10.30 0.14
C LEU A 87 -4.32 10.00 -1.33
N PHE A 88 -5.27 9.41 -2.05
CA PHE A 88 -5.14 9.16 -3.48
C PHE A 88 -5.03 10.44 -4.32
N ILE A 89 -5.65 11.56 -3.92
CA ILE A 89 -5.40 12.86 -4.57
C ILE A 89 -3.92 13.25 -4.43
N GLY A 90 -3.37 13.13 -3.22
CA GLY A 90 -1.97 13.42 -2.95
C GLY A 90 -1.02 12.54 -3.76
N ILE A 91 -1.26 11.23 -3.75
CA ILE A 91 -0.48 10.25 -4.52
C ILE A 91 -0.57 10.55 -6.01
N GLY A 92 -1.77 10.79 -6.55
CA GLY A 92 -1.98 11.13 -7.95
C GLY A 92 -1.23 12.39 -8.39
N ALA A 93 -1.21 13.39 -7.52
CA ALA A 93 -0.44 14.62 -7.77
C ALA A 93 1.09 14.40 -7.70
N MET A 94 1.58 13.41 -6.94
CA MET A 94 3.00 13.03 -6.93
C MET A 94 3.43 12.26 -8.18
N ILE A 95 2.53 11.49 -8.80
CA ILE A 95 2.86 10.58 -9.89
C ILE A 95 3.08 11.34 -11.20
N ASP A 96 4.22 11.05 -11.84
CA ASP A 96 4.47 11.41 -13.23
C ASP A 96 4.24 10.18 -14.12
N PHE A 97 3.17 10.23 -14.92
CA PHE A 97 2.84 9.17 -15.86
C PHE A 97 3.65 9.21 -17.16
N THR A 98 4.52 10.20 -17.36
CA THR A 98 5.34 10.34 -18.58
C THR A 98 6.13 9.08 -18.93
N PRO A 99 6.81 8.38 -17.99
CA PRO A 99 7.54 7.14 -18.31
C PRO A 99 6.62 6.03 -18.83
N LEU A 100 5.41 5.92 -18.30
CA LEU A 100 4.41 4.96 -18.75
C LEU A 100 3.84 5.34 -20.12
N LEU A 101 3.49 6.61 -20.32
CA LEU A 101 2.97 7.13 -21.58
C LEU A 101 4.00 7.03 -22.72
N SER A 102 5.29 7.22 -22.41
CA SER A 102 6.39 7.03 -23.36
C SER A 102 6.60 5.57 -23.77
N ASN A 103 6.26 4.63 -22.89
CA ASN A 103 6.36 3.19 -23.14
C ASN A 103 5.17 2.41 -22.56
N PRO A 104 4.00 2.41 -23.22
CA PRO A 104 2.78 1.76 -22.71
C PRO A 104 2.91 0.23 -22.49
N LYS A 105 3.93 -0.42 -23.12
CA LYS A 105 4.20 -1.85 -22.89
C LYS A 105 4.53 -2.17 -21.43
N LEU A 106 4.97 -1.18 -20.66
CA LEU A 106 5.25 -1.34 -19.23
C LEU A 106 4.00 -1.67 -18.41
N MET A 107 2.78 -1.37 -18.93
CA MET A 107 1.51 -1.72 -18.27
C MET A 107 1.37 -3.24 -18.03
N ILE A 108 1.94 -4.05 -18.89
CA ILE A 108 1.89 -5.52 -18.76
C ILE A 108 2.53 -6.00 -17.44
N PHE A 109 3.60 -5.33 -17.00
CA PHE A 109 4.31 -5.73 -15.77
C PHE A 109 3.59 -5.28 -14.51
N GLY A 110 2.91 -4.14 -14.56
CA GLY A 110 2.02 -3.71 -13.47
C GLY A 110 0.84 -4.67 -13.29
N ALA A 111 0.21 -5.10 -14.39
CA ALA A 111 -0.85 -6.10 -14.35
C ALA A 111 -0.33 -7.47 -13.86
N ALA A 112 0.85 -7.88 -14.32
CA ALA A 112 1.46 -9.15 -13.92
C ALA A 112 1.82 -9.21 -12.43
N ALA A 113 2.20 -8.09 -11.85
CA ALA A 113 2.51 -7.99 -10.42
C ALA A 113 1.26 -8.17 -9.53
N GLN A 114 0.04 -8.11 -10.06
CA GLN A 114 -1.17 -8.41 -9.28
C GLN A 114 -1.43 -9.93 -9.13
N PHE A 115 -0.55 -10.77 -9.63
CA PHE A 115 -0.66 -12.24 -9.54
C PHE A 115 -0.77 -12.72 -8.08
N GLY A 116 0.00 -12.14 -7.17
CA GLY A 116 0.01 -12.53 -5.77
C GLY A 116 -1.32 -12.25 -5.07
N ILE A 117 -2.07 -11.22 -5.48
CA ILE A 117 -3.42 -10.95 -4.96
C ILE A 117 -4.32 -12.17 -5.21
N PHE A 118 -4.44 -12.59 -6.48
CA PHE A 118 -5.32 -13.71 -6.84
C PHE A 118 -4.81 -15.05 -6.31
N PHE A 119 -3.50 -15.24 -6.26
CA PHE A 119 -2.89 -16.41 -5.62
C PHE A 119 -3.24 -16.48 -4.13
N THR A 120 -3.11 -15.38 -3.41
CA THR A 120 -3.39 -15.31 -1.96
C THR A 120 -4.87 -15.45 -1.67
N LEU A 121 -5.74 -14.95 -2.54
CA LEU A 121 -7.18 -15.20 -2.46
C LEU A 121 -7.47 -16.70 -2.44
N CYS A 122 -6.88 -17.46 -3.36
CA CYS A 122 -7.03 -18.92 -3.40
C CYS A 122 -6.48 -19.59 -2.11
N VAL A 123 -5.29 -19.18 -1.66
CA VAL A 123 -4.67 -19.75 -0.46
C VAL A 123 -5.50 -19.44 0.79
N ALA A 124 -5.94 -18.20 0.97
CA ALA A 124 -6.76 -17.81 2.12
C ALA A 124 -8.10 -18.56 2.15
N THR A 125 -8.75 -18.75 1.00
CA THR A 125 -9.98 -19.54 0.89
C THR A 125 -9.74 -21.01 1.25
N VAL A 126 -8.61 -21.61 0.83
CA VAL A 126 -8.23 -22.99 1.19
C VAL A 126 -7.95 -23.13 2.69
N LEU A 127 -7.42 -22.08 3.32
CA LEU A 127 -7.17 -22.03 4.77
C LEU A 127 -8.44 -21.85 5.60
N GLY A 128 -9.61 -21.69 4.96
CA GLY A 128 -10.91 -21.64 5.62
C GLY A 128 -11.42 -20.24 5.95
N PHE A 129 -10.78 -19.18 5.45
CA PHE A 129 -11.36 -17.84 5.54
C PHE A 129 -12.60 -17.73 4.64
N ASP A 130 -13.61 -16.99 5.11
CA ASP A 130 -14.73 -16.62 4.25
C ASP A 130 -14.25 -15.88 3.02
N VAL A 131 -14.94 -16.02 1.89
CA VAL A 131 -14.50 -15.47 0.59
C VAL A 131 -14.30 -13.96 0.62
N LYS A 132 -15.13 -13.23 1.36
CA LYS A 132 -15.02 -11.78 1.53
C LYS A 132 -13.79 -11.41 2.38
N ASP A 133 -13.55 -12.15 3.45
CA ASP A 133 -12.37 -11.98 4.28
C ASP A 133 -11.10 -12.39 3.50
N ALA A 134 -11.14 -13.51 2.77
CA ALA A 134 -10.04 -13.95 1.91
C ALA A 134 -9.70 -12.91 0.82
N ALA A 135 -10.71 -12.31 0.21
CA ALA A 135 -10.56 -11.23 -0.77
C ALA A 135 -9.93 -9.97 -0.16
N SER A 136 -10.37 -9.62 1.05
CA SER A 136 -9.82 -8.49 1.82
C SER A 136 -8.38 -8.72 2.25
N ILE A 137 -8.02 -9.94 2.62
CA ILE A 137 -6.63 -10.33 2.95
C ILE A 137 -5.75 -10.32 1.70
N ALA A 138 -6.25 -10.82 0.59
CA ALA A 138 -5.51 -10.94 -0.65
C ALA A 138 -5.00 -9.59 -1.19
N ILE A 139 -5.79 -8.53 -1.04
CA ILE A 139 -5.45 -7.19 -1.55
C ILE A 139 -4.21 -6.59 -0.86
N ILE A 140 -3.77 -7.13 0.28
CA ILE A 140 -2.52 -6.76 0.95
C ILE A 140 -1.32 -6.90 0.01
N GLY A 141 -1.35 -7.87 -0.90
CA GLY A 141 -0.30 -8.12 -1.89
C GLY A 141 0.00 -6.92 -2.78
N ALA A 142 -1.00 -6.13 -3.12
CA ALA A 142 -0.82 -4.90 -3.88
C ALA A 142 0.20 -3.93 -3.25
N ALA A 143 0.47 -4.07 -1.93
CA ALA A 143 1.25 -3.11 -1.14
C ALA A 143 0.70 -1.67 -1.29
N ASP A 144 -0.63 -1.57 -1.24
CA ASP A 144 -1.42 -0.34 -1.38
C ASP A 144 -2.39 -0.24 -0.21
N GLY A 145 -1.97 0.51 0.81
CA GLY A 145 -2.74 0.67 2.05
C GLY A 145 -4.15 1.21 1.81
N PRO A 146 -4.33 2.32 1.08
CA PRO A 146 -5.64 2.88 0.78
C PRO A 146 -6.59 1.89 0.09
N THR A 147 -6.14 1.16 -0.92
CA THR A 147 -6.96 0.13 -1.60
C THR A 147 -7.31 -1.01 -0.63
N SER A 148 -6.38 -1.41 0.24
CA SER A 148 -6.63 -2.45 1.26
C SER A 148 -7.71 -2.03 2.25
N ILE A 149 -7.69 -0.78 2.71
CA ILE A 149 -8.74 -0.22 3.58
C ILE A 149 -10.09 -0.24 2.85
N PHE A 150 -10.12 0.26 1.63
CA PHE A 150 -11.34 0.38 0.85
C PHE A 150 -12.00 -0.98 0.63
N VAL A 151 -11.27 -1.98 0.18
CA VAL A 151 -11.78 -3.33 -0.08
C VAL A 151 -12.24 -4.00 1.22
N ALA A 152 -11.44 -3.96 2.28
CA ALA A 152 -11.76 -4.60 3.54
C ALA A 152 -12.95 -3.92 4.25
N ASN A 153 -13.09 -2.60 4.14
CA ASN A 153 -14.23 -1.86 4.67
C ASN A 153 -15.51 -2.15 3.87
N PHE A 154 -15.42 -2.17 2.54
CA PHE A 154 -16.55 -2.49 1.68
C PHE A 154 -17.15 -3.88 2.00
N PHE A 155 -16.30 -4.89 2.19
CA PHE A 155 -16.75 -6.23 2.57
C PHE A 155 -17.13 -6.36 4.04
N GLN A 156 -16.97 -5.31 4.84
CA GLN A 156 -17.16 -5.35 6.29
C GLN A 156 -16.36 -6.48 6.93
N SER A 157 -15.10 -6.65 6.50
CA SER A 157 -14.23 -7.73 6.95
C SER A 157 -14.08 -7.75 8.46
N ASN A 158 -14.22 -8.93 9.05
CA ASN A 158 -13.98 -9.13 10.48
C ASN A 158 -12.53 -8.82 10.88
N TYR A 159 -11.61 -8.83 9.90
CA TYR A 159 -10.18 -8.63 10.07
C TYR A 159 -9.69 -7.28 9.57
N LEU A 160 -10.60 -6.30 9.35
CA LEU A 160 -10.27 -4.96 8.86
C LEU A 160 -9.01 -4.39 9.55
N GLY A 161 -8.93 -4.48 10.87
CA GLY A 161 -7.82 -3.96 11.64
C GLY A 161 -6.49 -4.63 11.33
N ALA A 162 -6.48 -5.97 11.33
CA ALA A 162 -5.29 -6.75 11.00
C ALA A 162 -4.83 -6.47 9.57
N ILE A 163 -5.76 -6.44 8.60
CA ILE A 163 -5.48 -6.18 7.19
C ILE A 163 -4.82 -4.81 7.01
N ILE A 164 -5.35 -3.76 7.64
CA ILE A 164 -4.80 -2.40 7.53
C ILE A 164 -3.37 -2.36 8.08
N VAL A 165 -3.17 -2.87 9.30
CA VAL A 165 -1.85 -2.87 9.94
C VAL A 165 -0.83 -3.65 9.10
N VAL A 166 -1.23 -4.81 8.59
CA VAL A 166 -0.38 -5.68 7.78
C VAL A 166 -0.04 -5.04 6.45
N ALA A 167 -1.01 -4.45 5.73
CA ALA A 167 -0.81 -3.78 4.46
C ALA A 167 0.22 -2.65 4.56
N TYR A 168 0.06 -1.78 5.56
CA TYR A 168 1.00 -0.67 5.76
C TYR A 168 2.36 -1.13 6.28
N SER A 169 2.40 -2.16 7.12
CA SER A 169 3.67 -2.72 7.59
C SER A 169 4.48 -3.32 6.44
N TYR A 170 3.86 -4.06 5.52
CA TYR A 170 4.55 -4.60 4.36
C TYR A 170 4.95 -3.54 3.35
N MET A 171 4.16 -2.50 3.15
CA MET A 171 4.56 -1.35 2.35
C MET A 171 5.88 -0.75 2.88
N ALA A 172 6.01 -0.60 4.20
CA ALA A 172 7.25 -0.12 4.81
C ALA A 172 8.42 -1.12 4.69
N LEU A 173 8.14 -2.43 4.61
CA LEU A 173 9.16 -3.49 4.50
C LEU A 173 9.62 -3.77 3.06
N VAL A 174 9.04 -3.12 2.06
CA VAL A 174 9.43 -3.24 0.63
C VAL A 174 10.96 -3.21 0.43
N PRO A 175 11.71 -2.24 1.00
CA PRO A 175 13.16 -2.16 0.79
C PRO A 175 13.96 -3.35 1.35
N ILE A 176 13.37 -4.15 2.22
CA ILE A 176 14.01 -5.32 2.84
C ILE A 176 13.61 -6.60 2.13
N ILE A 177 12.31 -6.81 1.92
CA ILE A 177 11.76 -8.06 1.39
C ILE A 177 12.01 -8.17 -0.11
N GLN A 178 11.72 -7.13 -0.86
CA GLN A 178 11.77 -7.15 -2.32
C GLN A 178 13.15 -7.50 -2.89
N PRO A 179 14.29 -6.96 -2.40
CA PRO A 179 15.61 -7.35 -2.89
C PRO A 179 15.91 -8.85 -2.69
N THR A 180 15.47 -9.41 -1.57
CA THR A 180 15.69 -10.83 -1.25
C THR A 180 14.93 -11.72 -2.22
N VAL A 181 13.65 -11.40 -2.47
CA VAL A 181 12.80 -12.13 -3.40
C VAL A 181 13.35 -12.03 -4.83
N ILE A 182 13.70 -10.83 -5.28
CA ILE A 182 14.27 -10.61 -6.62
C ILE A 182 15.55 -11.43 -6.81
N ARG A 183 16.47 -11.44 -5.84
CA ARG A 183 17.70 -12.24 -5.92
C ARG A 183 17.42 -13.73 -5.99
N ALA A 184 16.39 -14.21 -5.30
CA ALA A 184 16.01 -15.62 -5.33
C ALA A 184 15.48 -16.07 -6.70
N VAL A 185 14.81 -15.17 -7.43
CA VAL A 185 14.16 -15.50 -8.71
C VAL A 185 14.91 -14.98 -9.94
N THR A 186 16.05 -14.30 -9.78
CA THR A 186 16.86 -13.78 -10.89
C THR A 186 18.32 -14.21 -10.78
N THR A 187 18.96 -14.46 -11.92
CA THR A 187 20.40 -14.68 -12.01
C THR A 187 21.16 -13.34 -12.02
N LYS A 188 22.46 -13.36 -11.68
CA LYS A 188 23.31 -12.18 -11.75
C LYS A 188 23.37 -11.61 -13.19
N ALA A 189 23.43 -12.48 -14.20
CA ALA A 189 23.45 -12.07 -15.60
C ALA A 189 22.18 -11.30 -15.99
N GLU A 190 21.03 -11.73 -15.52
CA GLU A 190 19.75 -11.04 -15.75
C GLU A 190 19.70 -9.67 -15.05
N ARG A 191 20.24 -9.58 -13.82
CA ARG A 191 20.30 -8.32 -13.06
C ARG A 191 21.25 -7.28 -13.66
N CYS A 192 22.25 -7.73 -14.41
CA CYS A 192 23.21 -6.86 -15.11
C CYS A 192 22.73 -6.41 -16.49
N ILE A 193 21.53 -6.79 -16.96
CA ILE A 193 21.00 -6.32 -18.24
C ILE A 193 20.77 -4.81 -18.16
N ARG A 194 21.53 -4.04 -18.95
CA ARG A 194 21.37 -2.59 -19.07
C ARG A 194 20.23 -2.26 -20.02
N MET A 195 19.47 -1.25 -19.67
CA MET A 195 18.36 -0.76 -20.51
C MET A 195 18.62 0.68 -20.88
N SER A 196 18.59 0.99 -22.18
CA SER A 196 18.65 2.36 -22.66
C SER A 196 17.28 3.02 -22.47
N TYR A 197 17.26 4.18 -21.83
CA TYR A 197 16.08 5.01 -21.74
C TYR A 197 16.15 6.09 -22.81
N ALA A 198 15.23 6.02 -23.77
CA ALA A 198 15.01 7.09 -24.73
C ALA A 198 13.65 7.73 -24.40
N GLU A 199 13.69 8.93 -23.88
CA GLU A 199 12.48 9.69 -23.58
C GLU A 199 11.79 10.04 -24.89
N ARG A 200 10.56 9.56 -25.05
CA ARG A 200 9.69 9.99 -26.16
C ARG A 200 8.87 11.18 -25.67
N PRO A 201 8.89 12.28 -26.38
CA PRO A 201 8.11 13.45 -25.98
C PRO A 201 6.62 13.10 -25.95
N VAL A 202 6.00 13.32 -24.80
CA VAL A 202 4.55 13.17 -24.61
C VAL A 202 3.93 14.55 -24.64
N SER A 203 2.89 14.73 -25.48
CA SER A 203 2.23 16.03 -25.61
C SER A 203 1.50 16.41 -24.31
N LYS A 204 1.42 17.70 -24.01
CA LYS A 204 0.66 18.22 -22.85
C LYS A 204 -0.80 17.77 -22.89
N THR A 205 -1.41 17.77 -24.08
CA THR A 205 -2.79 17.32 -24.28
C THR A 205 -2.94 15.83 -23.88
N THR A 206 -2.00 14.96 -24.25
CA THR A 206 -2.00 13.55 -23.86
C THR A 206 -1.94 13.39 -22.35
N LYS A 207 -1.09 14.16 -21.67
CA LYS A 207 -0.94 14.13 -20.20
C LYS A 207 -2.22 14.58 -19.49
N ILE A 208 -2.93 15.58 -20.02
CA ILE A 208 -4.19 16.08 -19.45
C ILE A 208 -5.35 15.11 -19.73
N LEU A 209 -5.41 14.51 -20.92
CA LEU A 209 -6.50 13.59 -21.28
C LEU A 209 -6.35 12.22 -20.63
N PHE A 210 -5.13 11.78 -20.36
CA PHE A 210 -4.85 10.46 -19.80
C PHE A 210 -5.63 10.18 -18.51
N PRO A 211 -5.59 11.01 -17.46
CA PRO A 211 -6.33 10.75 -16.24
C PRO A 211 -7.85 10.69 -16.45
N VAL A 212 -8.39 11.50 -17.35
CA VAL A 212 -9.82 11.47 -17.70
C VAL A 212 -10.18 10.15 -18.39
N ILE A 213 -9.40 9.75 -19.40
CA ILE A 213 -9.62 8.52 -20.17
C ILE A 213 -9.51 7.28 -19.25
N ILE A 214 -8.49 7.22 -18.40
CA ILE A 214 -8.31 6.09 -17.46
C ILE A 214 -9.47 6.02 -16.47
N THR A 215 -9.95 7.15 -15.95
CA THR A 215 -11.10 7.18 -15.05
C THR A 215 -12.36 6.63 -15.73
N VAL A 216 -12.62 7.01 -16.99
CA VAL A 216 -13.77 6.54 -17.76
C VAL A 216 -13.65 5.03 -18.03
N ILE A 217 -12.49 4.58 -18.52
CA ILE A 217 -12.27 3.15 -18.83
C ILE A 217 -12.41 2.31 -17.56
N ALA A 218 -11.77 2.71 -16.47
CA ALA A 218 -11.84 2.00 -15.21
C ALA A 218 -13.26 1.98 -14.64
N GLY A 219 -14.01 3.08 -14.75
CA GLY A 219 -15.40 3.14 -14.34
C GLY A 219 -16.32 2.20 -15.14
N LEU A 220 -16.00 1.94 -16.40
CA LEU A 220 -16.73 0.98 -17.23
C LEU A 220 -16.35 -0.48 -16.93
N VAL A 221 -15.09 -0.75 -16.61
CA VAL A 221 -14.58 -2.12 -16.37
C VAL A 221 -14.78 -2.54 -14.91
N ALA A 222 -14.56 -1.65 -13.98
CA ALA A 222 -14.61 -1.89 -12.54
C ALA A 222 -15.35 -0.73 -11.83
N PRO A 223 -16.67 -0.61 -11.97
CA PRO A 223 -17.43 0.55 -11.49
C PRO A 223 -17.26 0.82 -9.99
N ARG A 224 -17.06 -0.23 -9.20
CA ARG A 224 -16.87 -0.11 -7.74
C ARG A 224 -15.54 0.52 -7.32
N SER A 225 -14.54 0.54 -8.20
CA SER A 225 -13.25 1.19 -7.95
C SER A 225 -13.18 2.62 -8.49
N VAL A 226 -14.24 3.14 -9.09
CA VAL A 226 -14.22 4.45 -9.76
C VAL A 226 -13.88 5.59 -8.80
N ALA A 227 -14.28 5.48 -7.54
CA ALA A 227 -13.91 6.48 -6.53
C ALA A 227 -12.41 6.51 -6.31
N LEU A 228 -11.77 5.36 -6.09
CA LEU A 228 -10.32 5.25 -5.87
C LEU A 228 -9.53 5.77 -7.08
N ILE A 229 -9.84 5.23 -8.27
CA ILE A 229 -9.16 5.65 -9.51
C ILE A 229 -9.46 7.11 -9.85
N GLY A 230 -10.68 7.56 -9.66
CA GLY A 230 -11.07 8.94 -9.93
C GLY A 230 -10.31 9.95 -9.07
N PHE A 231 -10.17 9.69 -7.77
CA PHE A 231 -9.40 10.56 -6.88
C PHE A 231 -7.90 10.53 -7.20
N LEU A 232 -7.34 9.36 -7.54
CA LEU A 232 -5.96 9.23 -8.02
C LEU A 232 -5.74 10.05 -9.30
N MET A 233 -6.61 9.85 -10.29
CA MET A 233 -6.52 10.53 -11.58
C MET A 233 -6.84 12.02 -11.47
N PHE A 234 -7.71 12.43 -10.55
CA PHE A 234 -7.96 13.83 -10.26
C PHE A 234 -6.71 14.53 -9.70
N GLY A 235 -6.00 13.90 -8.78
CA GLY A 235 -4.71 14.39 -8.30
C GLY A 235 -3.71 14.60 -9.44
N ASN A 236 -3.62 13.63 -10.35
CA ASN A 236 -2.77 13.74 -11.52
C ASN A 236 -3.22 14.85 -12.49
N LEU A 237 -4.52 15.01 -12.70
CA LEU A 237 -5.05 16.08 -13.53
C LEU A 237 -4.70 17.46 -12.97
N ILE A 238 -4.78 17.67 -11.65
CA ILE A 238 -4.36 18.91 -10.99
C ILE A 238 -2.89 19.21 -11.30
N ARG A 239 -2.03 18.21 -11.29
CA ARG A 239 -0.61 18.36 -11.63
C ARG A 239 -0.40 18.71 -13.09
N GLU A 240 -1.00 17.96 -14.01
CA GLU A 240 -0.70 18.07 -15.44
C GLU A 240 -1.41 19.24 -16.15
N CYS A 241 -2.46 19.82 -15.54
CA CYS A 241 -3.18 20.96 -16.13
C CYS A 241 -2.31 22.23 -16.26
N GLY A 242 -1.33 22.42 -15.36
CA GLY A 242 -0.37 23.51 -15.37
C GLY A 242 -0.96 24.90 -15.04
N VAL A 243 -2.17 24.93 -14.45
CA VAL A 243 -2.82 26.17 -14.00
C VAL A 243 -3.13 26.14 -12.49
N LEU A 244 -2.85 25.02 -11.82
CA LEU A 244 -3.12 24.78 -10.41
C LEU A 244 -1.85 24.35 -9.67
N GLU A 245 -0.68 24.93 -9.97
CA GLU A 245 0.61 24.51 -9.40
C GLU A 245 0.61 24.54 -7.87
N GLY A 246 0.11 25.64 -7.25
CA GLY A 246 0.02 25.72 -5.79
C GLY A 246 -0.89 24.67 -5.17
N LEU A 247 -2.02 24.32 -5.82
CA LEU A 247 -2.90 23.25 -5.34
C LEU A 247 -2.24 21.89 -5.52
N SER A 248 -1.51 21.68 -6.61
CA SER A 248 -0.73 20.47 -6.84
C SER A 248 0.34 20.26 -5.75
N GLU A 249 1.07 21.31 -5.39
CA GLU A 249 2.07 21.26 -4.32
C GLU A 249 1.44 20.96 -2.95
N THR A 250 0.32 21.63 -2.63
CA THR A 250 -0.44 21.36 -1.40
C THR A 250 -0.93 19.91 -1.35
N ALA A 251 -1.45 19.38 -2.47
CA ALA A 251 -1.92 17.99 -2.53
C ALA A 251 -0.78 17.00 -2.32
N GLN A 252 0.37 17.24 -2.95
CA GLN A 252 1.55 16.36 -2.88
C GLN A 252 2.22 16.33 -1.50
N LYS A 253 2.22 17.46 -0.80
CA LYS A 253 2.98 17.67 0.44
C LYS A 253 2.05 17.70 1.64
N ASP A 254 1.27 18.77 1.77
CA ASP A 254 0.53 19.05 2.99
C ASP A 254 -0.65 18.10 3.18
N LEU A 255 -1.48 17.90 2.15
CA LEU A 255 -2.61 16.98 2.20
C LEU A 255 -2.14 15.54 2.42
N ALA A 256 -1.18 15.07 1.62
CA ALA A 256 -0.67 13.70 1.73
C ALA A 256 -0.05 13.44 3.11
N ASN A 257 0.75 14.36 3.63
CA ASN A 257 1.38 14.24 4.94
C ASN A 257 0.34 14.26 6.07
N LEU A 258 -0.61 15.20 6.02
CA LEU A 258 -1.66 15.31 7.04
C LEU A 258 -2.52 14.05 7.08
N ILE A 259 -2.98 13.58 5.92
CA ILE A 259 -3.81 12.37 5.84
C ILE A 259 -3.01 11.13 6.27
N THR A 260 -1.73 11.01 5.88
CA THR A 260 -0.89 9.89 6.33
C THR A 260 -0.70 9.87 7.84
N LEU A 261 -0.51 11.04 8.47
CA LEU A 261 -0.42 11.17 9.93
C LEU A 261 -1.73 10.72 10.58
N LEU A 262 -2.87 11.21 10.10
CA LEU A 262 -4.19 10.84 10.62
C LEU A 262 -4.46 9.35 10.43
N LEU A 263 -4.15 8.77 9.27
CA LEU A 263 -4.25 7.34 9.01
C LEU A 263 -3.40 6.53 9.99
N GLY A 264 -2.13 6.89 10.16
CA GLY A 264 -1.23 6.19 11.07
C GLY A 264 -1.75 6.18 12.52
N LEU A 265 -2.27 7.32 12.98
CA LEU A 265 -2.81 7.43 14.32
C LEU A 265 -4.14 6.67 14.48
N THR A 266 -5.05 6.81 13.52
CA THR A 266 -6.39 6.20 13.59
C THR A 266 -6.38 4.69 13.42
N VAL A 267 -5.48 4.14 12.59
CA VAL A 267 -5.31 2.68 12.42
C VAL A 267 -5.00 2.01 13.76
N SER A 268 -4.36 2.71 14.67
CA SER A 268 -4.01 2.16 16.00
C SER A 268 -5.24 1.75 16.84
N THR A 269 -6.45 2.26 16.57
CA THR A 269 -7.68 1.76 17.25
C THR A 269 -7.86 0.26 17.08
N LYS A 270 -7.39 -0.27 15.94
CA LYS A 270 -7.45 -1.70 15.61
C LYS A 270 -6.24 -2.50 16.13
N MET A 271 -5.30 -1.82 16.80
CA MET A 271 -4.13 -2.45 17.43
C MET A 271 -4.35 -2.65 18.95
N GLN A 272 -5.59 -2.71 19.41
CA GLN A 272 -5.88 -3.07 20.79
C GLN A 272 -5.48 -4.52 21.05
N ALA A 273 -4.81 -4.79 22.18
CA ALA A 273 -4.21 -6.08 22.50
C ALA A 273 -5.19 -7.25 22.40
N ALA A 274 -6.42 -7.06 22.88
CA ALA A 274 -7.44 -8.11 22.91
C ALA A 274 -7.88 -8.58 21.50
N SER A 275 -7.91 -7.67 20.54
CA SER A 275 -8.35 -7.96 19.16
C SER A 275 -7.20 -8.22 18.20
N PHE A 276 -6.00 -7.72 18.52
CA PHE A 276 -4.86 -7.80 17.61
C PHE A 276 -3.98 -9.03 17.83
N LEU A 277 -3.80 -9.48 19.08
CA LEU A 277 -2.95 -10.64 19.42
C LEU A 277 -3.73 -11.95 19.30
N THR A 278 -4.21 -12.26 18.09
CA THR A 278 -4.96 -13.48 17.77
C THR A 278 -4.20 -14.36 16.77
N VAL A 279 -4.57 -15.64 16.69
CA VAL A 279 -3.98 -16.59 15.72
C VAL A 279 -4.30 -16.13 14.30
N GLU A 280 -5.51 -15.63 14.08
CA GLU A 280 -5.98 -15.12 12.78
C GLU A 280 -5.13 -13.93 12.31
N THR A 281 -4.78 -13.01 13.20
CA THR A 281 -3.87 -11.89 12.88
C THR A 281 -2.48 -12.40 12.44
N LEU A 282 -1.95 -13.42 13.10
CA LEU A 282 -0.69 -14.04 12.69
C LEU A 282 -0.80 -14.74 11.34
N MET A 283 -1.93 -15.40 11.07
CA MET A 283 -2.20 -15.98 9.74
C MET A 283 -2.30 -14.91 8.65
N ILE A 284 -2.96 -13.77 8.93
CA ILE A 284 -3.06 -12.65 8.00
C ILE A 284 -1.69 -12.02 7.75
N LEU A 285 -0.86 -11.89 8.78
CA LEU A 285 0.55 -11.49 8.61
C LEU A 285 1.27 -12.43 7.64
N ALA A 286 1.19 -13.74 7.85
CA ALA A 286 1.84 -14.71 6.97
C ALA A 286 1.29 -14.65 5.54
N LEU A 287 -0.03 -14.56 5.37
CA LEU A 287 -0.69 -14.45 4.06
C LEU A 287 -0.32 -13.15 3.34
N GLY A 288 -0.24 -12.03 4.06
CA GLY A 288 0.21 -10.76 3.49
C GLY A 288 1.66 -10.84 2.97
N LEU A 289 2.56 -11.54 3.69
CA LEU A 289 3.91 -11.80 3.22
C LEU A 289 3.90 -12.66 1.95
N VAL A 290 3.10 -13.73 1.95
CA VAL A 290 2.94 -14.59 0.77
C VAL A 290 2.45 -13.76 -0.42
N ALA A 291 1.40 -12.96 -0.25
CA ALA A 291 0.86 -12.10 -1.30
C ALA A 291 1.95 -11.18 -1.88
N PHE A 292 2.66 -10.46 -1.04
CA PHE A 292 3.72 -9.54 -1.43
C PHE A 292 4.88 -10.23 -2.17
N VAL A 293 5.29 -11.42 -1.71
CA VAL A 293 6.33 -12.23 -2.36
C VAL A 293 5.87 -12.66 -3.75
N PHE A 294 4.64 -13.18 -3.87
CA PHE A 294 4.12 -13.67 -5.15
C PHE A 294 3.79 -12.55 -6.15
N ASP A 295 3.42 -11.36 -5.69
CA ASP A 295 3.30 -10.17 -6.55
C ASP A 295 4.66 -9.78 -7.13
N THR A 296 5.71 -9.74 -6.29
CA THR A 296 7.07 -9.50 -6.75
C THR A 296 7.54 -10.58 -7.75
N VAL A 297 7.29 -11.85 -7.44
CA VAL A 297 7.63 -13.00 -8.32
C VAL A 297 6.87 -12.92 -9.64
N GLY A 298 5.57 -12.66 -9.60
CA GLY A 298 4.71 -12.57 -10.79
C GLY A 298 5.22 -11.56 -11.80
N GLY A 299 5.54 -10.35 -11.33
CA GLY A 299 6.12 -9.30 -12.18
C GLY A 299 7.47 -9.70 -12.79
N VAL A 300 8.37 -10.29 -12.00
CA VAL A 300 9.69 -10.75 -12.49
C VAL A 300 9.54 -11.90 -13.50
N VAL A 301 8.69 -12.89 -13.22
CA VAL A 301 8.49 -14.06 -14.10
C VAL A 301 7.92 -13.61 -15.44
N VAL A 302 6.93 -12.73 -15.47
CA VAL A 302 6.39 -12.20 -16.73
C VAL A 302 7.43 -11.40 -17.49
N ALA A 303 8.31 -10.66 -16.83
CA ALA A 303 9.43 -9.98 -17.47
C ALA A 303 10.45 -10.98 -18.09
N LYS A 304 10.69 -12.13 -17.44
CA LYS A 304 11.49 -13.21 -18.01
C LYS A 304 10.82 -13.86 -19.22
N ILE A 305 9.52 -14.13 -19.13
CA ILE A 305 8.74 -14.69 -20.24
C ILE A 305 8.77 -13.72 -21.44
N TYR A 306 8.59 -12.41 -21.18
CA TYR A 306 8.72 -11.38 -22.21
C TYR A 306 10.09 -11.48 -22.91
N ASN A 307 11.17 -11.70 -22.17
CA ASN A 307 12.52 -11.82 -22.70
C ASN A 307 12.73 -13.04 -23.61
N ILE A 308 11.89 -14.07 -23.53
CA ILE A 308 11.95 -15.23 -24.45
C ILE A 308 11.57 -14.81 -25.87
N PHE A 309 10.59 -13.91 -25.99
CA PHE A 309 10.03 -13.47 -27.27
C PHE A 309 10.58 -12.12 -27.74
N ALA A 310 11.23 -11.37 -26.87
CA ALA A 310 11.72 -10.03 -27.18
C ALA A 310 13.05 -10.05 -27.94
N LYS A 311 13.14 -9.26 -29.01
CA LYS A 311 14.40 -9.01 -29.72
C LYS A 311 15.42 -8.27 -28.87
N THR A 312 14.95 -7.30 -28.08
CA THR A 312 15.78 -6.55 -27.11
C THR A 312 15.37 -6.97 -25.72
N LYS A 313 16.30 -7.56 -24.97
CA LYS A 313 16.05 -8.02 -23.60
C LYS A 313 15.90 -6.85 -22.64
N ILE A 314 14.98 -6.97 -21.71
CA ILE A 314 14.79 -6.06 -20.59
C ILE A 314 15.36 -6.66 -19.32
N ASN A 315 15.68 -5.82 -18.35
CA ASN A 315 16.10 -6.29 -17.04
C ASN A 315 14.86 -6.81 -16.28
N PRO A 316 14.80 -8.11 -15.90
CA PRO A 316 13.60 -8.65 -15.26
C PRO A 316 13.26 -8.02 -13.92
N MET A 317 14.24 -7.39 -13.25
CA MET A 317 13.99 -6.70 -11.99
C MET A 317 12.91 -5.61 -12.11
N ILE A 318 12.78 -4.95 -13.28
CA ILE A 318 11.75 -3.91 -13.45
C ILE A 318 10.34 -4.45 -13.27
N GLY A 319 10.09 -5.72 -13.57
CA GLY A 319 8.79 -6.36 -13.37
C GLY A 319 8.36 -6.34 -11.90
N ALA A 320 9.29 -6.47 -10.97
CA ALA A 320 9.01 -6.37 -9.53
C ALA A 320 8.52 -4.98 -9.10
N ALA A 321 8.77 -3.93 -9.91
CA ALA A 321 8.25 -2.59 -9.62
C ALA A 321 6.73 -2.49 -9.79
N GLY A 322 6.07 -3.50 -10.36
CA GLY A 322 4.63 -3.51 -10.59
C GLY A 322 3.75 -3.59 -9.34
N ILE A 323 4.31 -3.77 -8.15
CA ILE A 323 3.60 -3.55 -6.88
C ILE A 323 3.33 -2.06 -6.69
N SER A 324 2.23 -1.71 -6.00
CA SER A 324 1.79 -0.31 -5.88
C SER A 324 2.59 0.54 -4.86
N ALA A 325 3.61 0.00 -4.22
CA ALA A 325 4.44 0.74 -3.26
C ALA A 325 5.25 1.86 -3.97
N PHE A 326 4.56 2.95 -4.31
CA PHE A 326 5.12 4.10 -5.03
C PHE A 326 5.72 5.11 -4.04
N PRO A 327 6.90 5.69 -4.31
CA PRO A 327 7.88 5.35 -5.35
C PRO A 327 8.96 4.36 -4.88
N MET A 328 8.74 3.66 -3.75
CA MET A 328 9.76 2.86 -3.08
C MET A 328 10.26 1.70 -3.92
N SER A 329 9.36 0.94 -4.54
CA SER A 329 9.74 -0.22 -5.34
C SER A 329 10.67 0.17 -6.50
N ALA A 330 10.36 1.26 -7.20
CA ALA A 330 11.22 1.76 -8.27
C ALA A 330 12.62 2.15 -7.78
N ARG A 331 12.71 2.79 -6.61
CA ARG A 331 14.00 3.15 -5.99
C ARG A 331 14.80 1.91 -5.58
N VAL A 332 14.15 0.90 -5.04
CA VAL A 332 14.78 -0.39 -4.67
C VAL A 332 15.41 -1.04 -5.89
N ILE A 333 14.67 -1.13 -7.00
CA ILE A 333 15.15 -1.75 -8.24
C ILE A 333 16.31 -0.97 -8.84
N ASN A 334 16.24 0.35 -8.87
CA ASN A 334 17.36 1.18 -9.33
C ASN A 334 18.61 0.99 -8.46
N LYS A 335 18.44 0.96 -7.12
CA LYS A 335 19.54 0.71 -6.19
C LYS A 335 20.16 -0.66 -6.42
N MET A 336 19.35 -1.70 -6.63
CA MET A 336 19.85 -3.04 -6.94
C MET A 336 20.59 -3.08 -8.28
N GLY A 337 20.07 -2.42 -9.32
CA GLY A 337 20.73 -2.31 -10.62
C GLY A 337 22.14 -1.71 -10.52
N LEU A 338 22.25 -0.59 -9.79
CA LEU A 338 23.51 0.09 -9.55
C LEU A 338 24.49 -0.72 -8.67
N GLN A 339 23.97 -1.57 -7.78
CA GLN A 339 24.82 -2.49 -6.98
C GLN A 339 25.42 -3.63 -7.80
N GLU A 340 24.69 -4.13 -8.80
CA GLU A 340 25.17 -5.20 -9.68
C GLU A 340 26.09 -4.65 -10.79
N ASP A 341 25.80 -3.44 -11.27
CA ASP A 341 26.57 -2.72 -12.29
C ASP A 341 26.32 -1.21 -12.14
N ASN A 342 27.38 -0.44 -11.88
CA ASN A 342 27.32 1.00 -11.60
C ASN A 342 26.81 1.87 -12.77
N GLN A 343 26.64 1.32 -13.95
CA GLN A 343 26.04 1.98 -15.13
C GLN A 343 24.64 1.47 -15.45
N ASN A 344 24.05 0.62 -14.61
CA ASN A 344 22.74 0.04 -14.84
C ASN A 344 21.62 0.88 -14.21
N PHE A 345 21.27 1.98 -14.87
CA PHE A 345 20.24 2.91 -14.43
C PHE A 345 18.86 2.41 -14.84
N LEU A 346 18.10 1.90 -13.89
CA LEU A 346 16.76 1.32 -14.13
C LEU A 346 15.61 2.23 -13.67
N LEU A 347 15.89 3.40 -13.05
CA LEU A 347 14.88 4.20 -12.36
C LEU A 347 13.67 4.53 -13.23
N MET A 348 13.88 5.08 -14.42
CA MET A 348 12.77 5.53 -15.27
C MET A 348 11.90 4.37 -15.77
N HIS A 349 12.53 3.23 -16.08
CA HIS A 349 11.81 2.02 -16.45
C HIS A 349 11.01 1.47 -15.27
N ALA A 350 11.63 1.39 -14.09
CA ALA A 350 10.99 0.92 -12.87
C ALA A 350 9.85 1.86 -12.41
N VAL A 351 10.02 3.19 -12.54
CA VAL A 351 8.94 4.16 -12.28
C VAL A 351 7.76 3.92 -13.22
N GLY A 352 7.99 3.72 -14.52
CA GLY A 352 6.91 3.45 -15.45
C GLY A 352 6.13 2.17 -15.12
N VAL A 353 6.81 1.11 -14.69
CA VAL A 353 6.17 -0.12 -14.22
C VAL A 353 5.45 0.10 -12.89
N ASN A 354 6.06 0.81 -11.94
CA ASN A 354 5.47 1.08 -10.62
C ASN A 354 4.18 1.90 -10.74
N VAL A 355 4.19 2.92 -11.61
CA VAL A 355 3.02 3.73 -11.91
C VAL A 355 1.91 2.89 -12.58
N SER A 356 2.27 1.96 -13.46
CA SER A 356 1.28 1.02 -14.02
C SER A 356 0.70 0.10 -12.95
N GLY A 357 1.51 -0.29 -11.96
CA GLY A 357 1.08 -1.06 -10.81
C GLY A 357 0.03 -0.34 -9.96
N GLN A 358 0.17 0.98 -9.77
CA GLN A 358 -0.83 1.79 -9.06
C GLN A 358 -2.22 1.70 -9.72
N ILE A 359 -2.28 1.81 -11.05
CA ILE A 359 -3.54 1.66 -11.78
C ILE A 359 -4.05 0.22 -11.68
N ALA A 360 -3.15 -0.76 -11.87
CA ALA A 360 -3.49 -2.17 -11.89
C ALA A 360 -4.03 -2.67 -10.53
N SER A 361 -3.46 -2.23 -9.41
CA SER A 361 -3.91 -2.61 -8.06
C SER A 361 -5.31 -2.10 -7.77
N VAL A 362 -5.60 -0.84 -8.12
CA VAL A 362 -6.94 -0.27 -7.94
C VAL A 362 -7.97 -0.96 -8.82
N ILE A 363 -7.62 -1.30 -10.06
CA ILE A 363 -8.49 -2.10 -10.95
C ILE A 363 -8.69 -3.51 -10.37
N ALA A 364 -7.63 -4.17 -9.89
CA ALA A 364 -7.72 -5.50 -9.28
C ALA A 364 -8.62 -5.47 -8.05
N GLY A 365 -8.49 -4.47 -7.19
CA GLY A 365 -9.40 -4.24 -6.06
C GLY A 365 -10.85 -4.10 -6.52
N GLY A 366 -11.12 -3.28 -7.54
CA GLY A 366 -12.45 -3.10 -8.12
C GLY A 366 -13.03 -4.37 -8.77
N MET A 367 -12.19 -5.19 -9.40
CA MET A 367 -12.59 -6.50 -9.92
C MET A 367 -13.00 -7.45 -8.78
N ILE A 368 -12.20 -7.51 -7.71
CA ILE A 368 -12.53 -8.30 -6.51
C ILE A 368 -13.88 -7.85 -5.94
N LEU A 369 -14.10 -6.56 -5.79
CA LEU A 369 -15.36 -6.01 -5.32
C LEU A 369 -16.54 -6.40 -6.24
N THR A 370 -16.31 -6.44 -7.54
CA THR A 370 -17.38 -6.79 -8.51
C THR A 370 -17.68 -8.28 -8.52
N LEU A 371 -16.66 -9.14 -8.31
CA LEU A 371 -16.81 -10.59 -8.37
C LEU A 371 -17.41 -11.18 -7.10
N PHE A 372 -17.17 -10.59 -5.93
CA PHE A 372 -17.51 -11.18 -4.62
C PHE A 372 -18.50 -10.36 -3.78
N ALA A 373 -19.04 -9.27 -4.30
CA ALA A 373 -20.03 -8.43 -3.60
C ALA A 373 -21.48 -8.89 -3.70
#